data_9d8112359048a9ae1afaea0a562f583c
#
_entry.id   9d8112359048a9ae1afaea0a562f583c
#
_cell.length_a   1.000
_cell.length_b   1.000
_cell.length_c   1.000
_cell.angle_alpha   90.00
_cell.angle_beta   90.00
_cell.angle_gamma   90.00
#
_symmetry.space_group_name_H-M   'P 1'
#
loop_
_entity.id
_entity.type
_entity.pdbx_description
1 polymer ?
#
loop_
_entity_poly.entity_id
_entity_poly.type
_entity_poly.pdbx_seq_one_letter_code
_entity_poly.pdbx_strand_id
1 'polypeptide(L)'
;KDTSHLAELWTWLHEAGATRASLLVVLGGGALLDLAGLAASTYMRGIRTIYVPTTLLAMVDASIGGKTAIDFLGVKNLIGSFHQPLETFIDVTFLDTLPLTELLSGYGEVIKHALLQGEESWRTLLRLGDPQALGADDWRQLISESVAYKASIVAADPQEVSGLRRILNLGHTVGHALEAYSRASRGMRSLTHGEAVVFGLLIEGYITSLLVPEADRSYLRQLLSLARELYDPCYYTCSAYPELLRLMHGDKKNVGRKIKLVGLLRPGEVRILDEVGEDKLKEGLDFLRETFGN
;
A
#
# COMPACT_ATOMS: atom_id res chain seq x y z
N LYS A 1 -14.33 -0.19 -8.01
CA LYS A 1 -15.04 0.81 -7.18
C LYS A 1 -15.02 2.17 -7.86
N ASP A 2 -16.19 2.67 -8.25
CA ASP A 2 -16.38 3.93 -8.95
C ASP A 2 -17.71 4.58 -8.56
N THR A 3 -18.09 5.64 -9.25
CA THR A 3 -19.34 6.37 -8.97
C THR A 3 -20.59 5.55 -9.17
N SER A 4 -20.62 4.57 -10.08
CA SER A 4 -21.78 3.71 -10.31
C SER A 4 -22.03 2.79 -9.11
N HIS A 5 -21.00 2.10 -8.63
CA HIS A 5 -21.08 1.26 -7.44
C HIS A 5 -21.42 2.06 -6.17
N LEU A 6 -20.94 3.32 -6.09
CA LEU A 6 -21.29 4.21 -4.99
C LEU A 6 -22.78 4.56 -5.01
N ALA A 7 -23.33 4.86 -6.19
CA ALA A 7 -24.76 5.14 -6.36
C ALA A 7 -25.63 3.91 -6.05
N GLU A 8 -25.21 2.72 -6.48
CA GLU A 8 -25.86 1.45 -6.14
C GLU A 8 -25.95 1.23 -4.63
N LEU A 9 -24.84 1.50 -3.92
CA LEU A 9 -24.81 1.33 -2.47
C LEU A 9 -25.69 2.36 -1.73
N TRP A 10 -25.76 3.60 -2.19
CA TRP A 10 -26.71 4.58 -1.64
C TRP A 10 -28.15 4.19 -1.90
N THR A 11 -28.47 3.66 -3.09
CA THR A 11 -29.81 3.16 -3.44
C THR A 11 -30.18 2.01 -2.52
N TRP A 12 -29.29 1.04 -2.34
CA TRP A 12 -29.52 -0.07 -1.42
C TRP A 12 -29.75 0.38 0.03
N LEU A 13 -28.93 1.33 0.54
CA LEU A 13 -29.15 1.90 1.88
C LEU A 13 -30.51 2.57 2.02
N HIS A 14 -30.96 3.28 0.98
CA HIS A 14 -32.27 3.93 0.96
C HIS A 14 -33.42 2.92 0.96
N GLU A 15 -33.36 1.93 0.09
CA GLU A 15 -34.37 0.87 -0.04
C GLU A 15 -34.46 0.00 1.23
N ALA A 16 -33.30 -0.22 1.90
CA ALA A 16 -33.26 -0.90 3.19
C ALA A 16 -33.80 -0.05 4.37
N GLY A 17 -34.24 1.18 4.11
CA GLY A 17 -34.77 2.08 5.14
C GLY A 17 -33.70 2.56 6.12
N ALA A 18 -32.42 2.63 5.71
CA ALA A 18 -31.36 3.10 6.57
C ALA A 18 -31.56 4.57 6.99
N THR A 19 -31.33 4.85 8.27
CA THR A 19 -31.46 6.18 8.88
C THR A 19 -30.11 6.65 9.43
N ARG A 20 -30.04 7.89 9.92
CA ARG A 20 -28.84 8.40 10.61
C ARG A 20 -28.40 7.58 11.84
N ALA A 21 -29.33 6.83 12.43
CA ALA A 21 -29.05 5.95 13.57
C ALA A 21 -28.57 4.55 13.15
N SER A 22 -28.66 4.23 11.86
CA SER A 22 -28.25 2.92 11.34
C SER A 22 -26.73 2.70 11.48
N LEU A 23 -26.35 1.44 11.58
CA LEU A 23 -24.99 0.96 11.61
C LEU A 23 -24.74 0.10 10.38
N LEU A 24 -23.76 0.46 9.56
CA LEU A 24 -23.33 -0.31 8.40
C LEU A 24 -22.16 -1.22 8.80
N VAL A 25 -22.38 -2.53 8.77
CA VAL A 25 -21.32 -3.52 8.95
C VAL A 25 -20.78 -3.90 7.58
N VAL A 26 -19.46 -3.72 7.37
CA VAL A 26 -18.79 -3.95 6.09
C VAL A 26 -17.85 -5.13 6.24
N LEU A 27 -18.20 -6.25 5.59
CA LEU A 27 -17.40 -7.48 5.57
C LEU A 27 -16.77 -7.65 4.20
N GLY A 28 -15.43 -7.54 4.10
CA GLY A 28 -14.75 -7.71 2.80
C GLY A 28 -13.33 -7.16 2.74
N GLY A 29 -12.78 -7.13 1.54
CA GLY A 29 -11.45 -6.58 1.26
C GLY A 29 -11.44 -5.06 1.15
N GLY A 30 -10.25 -4.47 1.02
CA GLY A 30 -10.02 -3.03 1.03
C GLY A 30 -10.86 -2.23 0.04
N ALA A 31 -11.11 -2.77 -1.16
CA ALA A 31 -11.93 -2.09 -2.17
C ALA A 31 -13.39 -1.88 -1.70
N LEU A 32 -13.95 -2.87 -0.98
CA LEU A 32 -15.29 -2.74 -0.40
C LEU A 32 -15.29 -1.81 0.81
N LEU A 33 -14.26 -1.88 1.68
CA LEU A 33 -14.15 -0.99 2.84
C LEU A 33 -14.07 0.48 2.39
N ASP A 34 -13.25 0.79 1.37
CA ASP A 34 -13.15 2.13 0.81
C ASP A 34 -14.48 2.65 0.25
N LEU A 35 -15.16 1.81 -0.57
CA LEU A 35 -16.44 2.16 -1.19
C LEU A 35 -17.53 2.36 -0.14
N ALA A 36 -17.69 1.41 0.77
CA ALA A 36 -18.72 1.45 1.80
C ALA A 36 -18.47 2.56 2.82
N GLY A 37 -17.22 2.81 3.17
CA GLY A 37 -16.83 3.92 4.03
C GLY A 37 -17.17 5.27 3.41
N LEU A 38 -16.90 5.45 2.10
CA LEU A 38 -17.29 6.67 1.39
C LEU A 38 -18.81 6.80 1.29
N ALA A 39 -19.52 5.71 0.99
CA ALA A 39 -20.98 5.71 0.98
C ALA A 39 -21.54 6.11 2.35
N ALA A 40 -21.03 5.51 3.42
CA ALA A 40 -21.44 5.82 4.79
C ALA A 40 -21.15 7.26 5.20
N SER A 41 -19.99 7.81 4.79
CA SER A 41 -19.60 9.18 5.11
C SER A 41 -20.51 10.23 4.48
N THR A 42 -21.14 9.91 3.36
CA THR A 42 -21.95 10.83 2.56
C THR A 42 -23.46 10.58 2.71
N TYR A 43 -23.88 9.32 2.96
CA TYR A 43 -25.28 8.99 3.16
C TYR A 43 -25.84 9.70 4.40
N MET A 44 -26.91 10.49 4.22
CA MET A 44 -27.51 11.32 5.27
C MET A 44 -26.52 12.20 6.05
N ARG A 45 -25.41 12.60 5.47
CA ARG A 45 -24.28 13.35 6.06
C ARG A 45 -23.48 12.55 7.08
N GLY A 46 -23.48 11.24 6.98
CA GLY A 46 -22.72 10.30 7.78
C GLY A 46 -23.58 9.34 8.58
N ILE A 47 -23.30 8.04 8.40
CA ILE A 47 -23.79 6.94 9.24
C ILE A 47 -22.60 6.18 9.80
N ARG A 48 -22.81 5.49 10.93
CA ARG A 48 -21.72 4.74 11.59
C ARG A 48 -21.38 3.47 10.82
N THR A 49 -20.09 3.08 10.88
CA THR A 49 -19.59 1.84 10.26
C THR A 49 -18.85 0.97 11.26
N ILE A 50 -18.88 -0.34 11.03
CA ILE A 50 -17.98 -1.34 11.60
C ILE A 50 -17.34 -2.07 10.43
N TYR A 51 -16.01 -2.28 10.50
CA TYR A 51 -15.27 -3.02 9.48
C TYR A 51 -14.89 -4.41 9.96
N VAL A 52 -15.06 -5.40 9.07
CA VAL A 52 -14.59 -6.77 9.23
C VAL A 52 -13.74 -7.10 7.98
N PRO A 53 -12.44 -6.74 7.99
CA PRO A 53 -11.56 -6.97 6.85
C PRO A 53 -11.32 -8.46 6.65
N THR A 54 -11.44 -8.94 5.40
CA THR A 54 -11.29 -10.36 5.04
C THR A 54 -10.06 -10.66 4.21
N THR A 55 -9.25 -9.66 3.86
CA THR A 55 -7.96 -9.83 3.19
C THR A 55 -6.84 -9.31 4.08
N LEU A 56 -5.64 -9.88 3.97
CA LEU A 56 -4.49 -9.43 4.75
C LEU A 56 -4.22 -7.93 4.53
N LEU A 57 -4.27 -7.47 3.26
CA LEU A 57 -4.11 -6.04 2.93
C LEU A 57 -5.13 -5.16 3.64
N ALA A 58 -6.38 -5.61 3.73
CA ALA A 58 -7.40 -4.86 4.45
C ALA A 58 -7.18 -4.88 5.97
N MET A 59 -6.71 -6.00 6.53
CA MET A 59 -6.43 -6.15 7.97
C MET A 59 -5.32 -5.21 8.44
N VAL A 60 -4.20 -5.13 7.67
CA VAL A 60 -3.01 -4.38 8.11
C VAL A 60 -2.96 -2.95 7.58
N ASP A 61 -3.72 -2.63 6.52
CA ASP A 61 -3.63 -1.34 5.86
C ASP A 61 -4.98 -0.65 5.65
N ALA A 62 -5.84 -1.16 4.78
CA ALA A 62 -7.00 -0.41 4.28
C ALA A 62 -8.07 -0.11 5.35
N SER A 63 -8.25 -0.97 6.35
CA SER A 63 -9.21 -0.74 7.43
C SER A 63 -8.74 0.28 8.48
N ILE A 64 -7.46 0.70 8.43
CA ILE A 64 -6.84 1.55 9.46
C ILE A 64 -6.58 2.94 8.89
N GLY A 65 -7.09 3.97 9.56
CA GLY A 65 -6.78 5.36 9.26
C GLY A 65 -7.85 6.13 8.51
N GLY A 66 -9.04 5.52 8.30
CA GLY A 66 -10.26 6.18 7.86
C GLY A 66 -10.24 6.78 6.46
N LYS A 67 -9.21 6.55 5.65
CA LYS A 67 -9.22 6.93 4.24
C LYS A 67 -10.24 6.06 3.51
N THR A 68 -11.20 6.69 2.84
CA THR A 68 -12.20 6.02 2.00
C THR A 68 -12.18 6.64 0.63
N ALA A 69 -12.34 5.85 -0.44
CA ALA A 69 -12.21 6.40 -1.78
C ALA A 69 -12.90 5.58 -2.86
N ILE A 70 -13.12 6.24 -4.00
CA ILE A 70 -13.46 5.63 -5.28
C ILE A 70 -12.51 6.09 -6.38
N ASP A 71 -12.42 5.29 -7.44
CA ASP A 71 -11.69 5.63 -8.64
C ASP A 71 -12.56 6.53 -9.52
N PHE A 72 -11.96 7.54 -10.14
CA PHE A 72 -12.70 8.47 -10.99
C PHE A 72 -11.84 8.90 -12.18
N LEU A 73 -12.43 8.94 -13.38
CA LEU A 73 -11.74 9.26 -14.64
C LEU A 73 -10.45 8.47 -14.88
N GLY A 74 -10.41 7.20 -14.45
CA GLY A 74 -9.24 6.34 -14.59
C GLY A 74 -8.14 6.59 -13.56
N VAL A 75 -8.35 7.50 -12.62
CA VAL A 75 -7.42 7.78 -11.52
C VAL A 75 -7.89 7.06 -10.26
N LYS A 76 -7.02 6.20 -9.71
CA LYS A 76 -7.29 5.42 -8.49
C LYS A 76 -7.43 6.36 -7.28
N ASN A 77 -8.45 6.11 -6.46
CA ASN A 77 -8.70 6.80 -5.18
C ASN A 77 -8.79 8.33 -5.28
N LEU A 78 -9.23 8.88 -6.42
CA LEU A 78 -9.25 10.33 -6.67
C LEU A 78 -10.29 11.05 -5.81
N ILE A 79 -11.43 10.42 -5.56
CA ILE A 79 -12.52 11.00 -4.76
C ILE A 79 -12.67 10.20 -3.48
N GLY A 80 -12.63 10.86 -2.34
CA GLY A 80 -12.71 10.19 -1.05
C GLY A 80 -13.00 11.12 0.11
N SER A 81 -13.04 10.53 1.29
CA SER A 81 -13.23 11.23 2.56
C SER A 81 -12.40 10.58 3.67
N PHE A 82 -12.29 11.27 4.80
CA PHE A 82 -11.83 10.64 6.04
C PHE A 82 -13.06 10.24 6.87
N HIS A 83 -13.31 8.94 6.99
CA HIS A 83 -14.42 8.37 7.74
C HIS A 83 -13.92 7.20 8.60
N GLN A 84 -13.76 7.46 9.90
CA GLN A 84 -13.30 6.43 10.82
C GLN A 84 -14.44 5.46 11.16
N PRO A 85 -14.23 4.13 11.09
CA PRO A 85 -15.19 3.18 11.64
C PRO A 85 -15.26 3.31 13.16
N LEU A 86 -16.38 2.89 13.75
CA LEU A 86 -16.49 2.76 15.21
C LEU A 86 -15.54 1.71 15.74
N GLU A 87 -15.48 0.57 15.03
CA GLU A 87 -14.67 -0.59 15.38
C GLU A 87 -14.19 -1.28 14.12
N THR A 88 -13.04 -1.97 14.22
CA THR A 88 -12.53 -2.89 13.21
C THR A 88 -12.28 -4.24 13.88
N PHE A 89 -13.01 -5.27 13.43
CA PHE A 89 -12.85 -6.64 13.92
C PHE A 89 -11.99 -7.44 12.96
N ILE A 90 -10.81 -7.82 13.39
CA ILE A 90 -9.84 -8.60 12.59
C ILE A 90 -9.87 -10.04 13.06
N ASP A 91 -10.25 -10.95 12.17
CA ASP A 91 -10.23 -12.39 12.40
C ASP A 91 -9.25 -13.04 11.40
N VAL A 92 -8.17 -13.59 11.91
CA VAL A 92 -7.12 -14.22 11.10
C VAL A 92 -7.59 -15.48 10.36
N THR A 93 -8.71 -16.09 10.76
CA THR A 93 -9.24 -17.28 10.09
C THR A 93 -9.69 -17.00 8.65
N PHE A 94 -9.97 -15.75 8.28
CA PHE A 94 -10.22 -15.39 6.88
C PHE A 94 -8.99 -15.63 5.97
N LEU A 95 -7.79 -15.73 6.53
CA LEU A 95 -6.58 -16.01 5.77
C LEU A 95 -6.51 -17.46 5.29
N ASP A 96 -7.17 -18.40 5.98
CA ASP A 96 -7.19 -19.83 5.64
C ASP A 96 -7.75 -20.09 4.23
N THR A 97 -8.64 -19.22 3.76
CA THR A 97 -9.29 -19.33 2.43
C THR A 97 -8.86 -18.23 1.46
N LEU A 98 -7.97 -17.35 1.89
CA LEU A 98 -7.51 -16.25 1.06
C LEU A 98 -6.59 -16.77 -0.06
N PRO A 99 -6.84 -16.44 -1.35
CA PRO A 99 -5.94 -16.81 -2.44
C PRO A 99 -4.51 -16.31 -2.18
N LEU A 100 -3.51 -17.13 -2.54
CA LEU A 100 -2.10 -16.81 -2.32
C LEU A 100 -1.70 -15.44 -2.88
N THR A 101 -2.20 -15.07 -4.06
CA THR A 101 -1.94 -13.76 -4.67
C THR A 101 -2.41 -12.60 -3.80
N GLU A 102 -3.54 -12.75 -3.12
CA GLU A 102 -4.09 -11.74 -2.20
C GLU A 102 -3.36 -11.77 -0.85
N LEU A 103 -2.93 -12.95 -0.39
CA LEU A 103 -2.08 -13.08 0.80
C LEU A 103 -0.75 -12.36 0.60
N LEU A 104 -0.05 -12.66 -0.50
CA LEU A 104 1.21 -12.01 -0.86
C LEU A 104 1.05 -10.49 -1.10
N SER A 105 -0.09 -10.08 -1.67
CA SER A 105 -0.41 -8.67 -1.80
C SER A 105 -0.48 -7.96 -0.43
N GLY A 106 -1.16 -8.56 0.54
CA GLY A 106 -1.18 -8.01 1.91
C GLY A 106 0.18 -8.07 2.60
N TYR A 107 0.95 -9.13 2.33
CA TYR A 107 2.27 -9.32 2.93
C TYR A 107 3.28 -8.25 2.51
N GLY A 108 3.15 -7.67 1.33
CA GLY A 108 3.95 -6.52 0.90
C GLY A 108 3.82 -5.31 1.86
N GLU A 109 2.63 -5.07 2.40
CA GLU A 109 2.41 -4.04 3.43
C GLU A 109 2.98 -4.45 4.79
N VAL A 110 2.91 -5.73 5.16
CA VAL A 110 3.56 -6.24 6.39
C VAL A 110 5.09 -6.04 6.31
N ILE A 111 5.71 -6.34 5.16
CA ILE A 111 7.13 -6.07 4.90
C ILE A 111 7.45 -4.57 5.08
N LYS A 112 6.66 -3.68 4.48
CA LYS A 112 6.83 -2.23 4.63
C LYS A 112 6.74 -1.81 6.10
N HIS A 113 5.74 -2.28 6.83
CA HIS A 113 5.55 -1.95 8.23
C HIS A 113 6.71 -2.47 9.10
N ALA A 114 7.20 -3.68 8.87
CA ALA A 114 8.35 -4.24 9.58
C ALA A 114 9.62 -3.38 9.38
N LEU A 115 9.87 -2.94 8.14
CA LEU A 115 10.98 -2.03 7.82
C LEU A 115 10.84 -0.67 8.51
N LEU A 116 9.62 -0.13 8.58
CA LEU A 116 9.35 1.16 9.22
C LEU A 116 9.44 1.09 10.75
N GLN A 117 9.06 -0.04 11.35
CA GLN A 117 9.11 -0.26 12.79
C GLN A 117 10.54 -0.36 13.31
N GLY A 118 11.45 -0.97 12.55
CA GLY A 118 12.86 -1.04 12.91
C GLY A 118 13.47 -2.44 12.76
N GLU A 119 14.73 -2.51 13.20
CA GLU A 119 15.57 -3.70 13.02
C GLU A 119 15.00 -4.97 13.65
N GLU A 120 14.38 -4.87 14.82
CA GLU A 120 13.83 -6.02 15.54
C GLU A 120 12.64 -6.63 14.78
N SER A 121 11.68 -5.80 14.36
CA SER A 121 10.51 -6.22 13.57
C SER A 121 10.94 -6.79 12.23
N TRP A 122 11.92 -6.15 11.56
CA TRP A 122 12.49 -6.64 10.31
C TRP A 122 13.13 -8.03 10.47
N ARG A 123 13.96 -8.24 11.49
CA ARG A 123 14.57 -9.55 11.77
C ARG A 123 13.54 -10.60 12.14
N THR A 124 12.50 -10.23 12.85
CA THR A 124 11.41 -11.14 13.19
C THR A 124 10.70 -11.61 11.95
N LEU A 125 10.35 -10.72 11.03
CA LEU A 125 9.72 -11.07 9.75
C LEU A 125 10.61 -12.00 8.93
N LEU A 126 11.91 -11.72 8.82
CA LEU A 126 12.86 -12.59 8.11
C LEU A 126 12.98 -14.00 8.72
N ARG A 127 12.88 -14.13 10.06
CA ARG A 127 12.91 -15.44 10.73
C ARG A 127 11.65 -16.25 10.50
N LEU A 128 10.51 -15.61 10.34
CA LEU A 128 9.24 -16.28 10.06
C LEU A 128 9.21 -16.89 8.65
N GLY A 129 9.94 -16.32 7.69
CA GLY A 129 10.15 -16.88 6.37
C GLY A 129 8.88 -16.87 5.49
N ASP A 130 8.53 -18.05 4.95
CA ASP A 130 7.42 -18.17 4.00
C ASP A 130 6.06 -17.89 4.65
N PRO A 131 5.31 -16.86 4.19
CA PRO A 131 3.99 -16.54 4.73
C PRO A 131 2.96 -17.69 4.58
N GLN A 132 3.16 -18.61 3.65
CA GLN A 132 2.28 -19.78 3.50
C GLN A 132 2.45 -20.82 4.62
N ALA A 133 3.59 -20.80 5.31
CA ALA A 133 3.88 -21.73 6.42
C ALA A 133 3.48 -21.16 7.80
N LEU A 134 3.01 -19.91 7.88
CA LEU A 134 2.68 -19.26 9.13
C LEU A 134 1.40 -19.81 9.75
N GLY A 135 1.45 -20.08 11.05
CA GLY A 135 0.28 -20.45 11.85
C GLY A 135 -0.56 -19.24 12.28
N ALA A 136 -1.72 -19.53 12.87
CA ALA A 136 -2.64 -18.48 13.32
C ALA A 136 -2.01 -17.54 14.36
N ASP A 137 -1.13 -18.02 15.22
CA ASP A 137 -0.46 -17.20 16.24
C ASP A 137 0.57 -16.25 15.61
N ASP A 138 1.34 -16.72 14.62
CA ASP A 138 2.27 -15.88 13.86
C ASP A 138 1.52 -14.76 13.14
N TRP A 139 0.39 -15.09 12.50
CA TRP A 139 -0.47 -14.10 11.84
C TRP A 139 -1.04 -13.07 12.82
N ARG A 140 -1.53 -13.52 13.98
CA ARG A 140 -2.03 -12.60 15.02
C ARG A 140 -0.94 -11.62 15.46
N GLN A 141 0.28 -12.11 15.67
CA GLN A 141 1.41 -11.27 16.04
C GLN A 141 1.72 -10.23 14.95
N LEU A 142 1.98 -10.67 13.71
CA LEU A 142 2.33 -9.79 12.59
C LEU A 142 1.26 -8.74 12.31
N ILE A 143 -0.02 -9.14 12.30
CA ILE A 143 -1.14 -8.24 12.06
C ILE A 143 -1.26 -7.24 13.22
N SER A 144 -1.17 -7.70 14.47
CA SER A 144 -1.25 -6.82 15.65
C SER A 144 -0.14 -5.78 15.65
N GLU A 145 1.11 -6.17 15.36
CA GLU A 145 2.25 -5.25 15.26
C GLU A 145 2.06 -4.24 14.12
N SER A 146 1.64 -4.68 12.93
CA SER A 146 1.34 -3.81 11.78
C SER A 146 0.24 -2.80 12.09
N VAL A 147 -0.87 -3.25 12.68
CA VAL A 147 -2.02 -2.41 13.06
C VAL A 147 -1.61 -1.40 14.11
N ALA A 148 -0.93 -1.83 15.17
CA ALA A 148 -0.47 -0.94 16.25
C ALA A 148 0.46 0.16 15.71
N TYR A 149 1.41 -0.21 14.85
CA TYR A 149 2.31 0.76 14.23
C TYR A 149 1.55 1.76 13.37
N LYS A 150 0.74 1.29 12.41
CA LYS A 150 -0.01 2.17 11.53
C LYS A 150 -0.97 3.06 12.31
N ALA A 151 -1.68 2.52 13.31
CA ALA A 151 -2.58 3.27 14.15
C ALA A 151 -1.88 4.39 14.93
N SER A 152 -0.66 4.15 15.43
CA SER A 152 0.14 5.18 16.13
C SER A 152 0.49 6.36 15.21
N ILE A 153 0.89 6.08 13.97
CA ILE A 153 1.18 7.13 12.96
C ILE A 153 -0.09 7.90 12.58
N VAL A 154 -1.19 7.18 12.37
CA VAL A 154 -2.49 7.80 12.05
C VAL A 154 -3.00 8.66 13.21
N ALA A 155 -2.87 8.22 14.45
CA ALA A 155 -3.28 8.99 15.63
C ALA A 155 -2.49 10.30 15.76
N ALA A 156 -1.22 10.31 15.38
CA ALA A 156 -0.38 11.50 15.40
C ALA A 156 -0.65 12.47 14.22
N ASP A 157 -1.19 11.98 13.09
CA ASP A 157 -1.50 12.79 11.90
C ASP A 157 -2.76 12.28 11.18
N PRO A 158 -3.97 12.41 11.79
CA PRO A 158 -5.18 11.77 11.29
C PRO A 158 -5.59 12.20 9.88
N GLN A 159 -5.34 13.46 9.52
CA GLN A 159 -5.72 14.06 8.24
C GLN A 159 -4.54 14.29 7.28
N GLU A 160 -3.36 13.74 7.61
CA GLU A 160 -2.14 13.87 6.78
C GLU A 160 -1.70 15.33 6.54
N VAL A 161 -1.86 16.19 7.54
CA VAL A 161 -1.56 17.63 7.47
C VAL A 161 -0.13 17.93 7.92
N SER A 162 0.34 17.27 8.98
CA SER A 162 1.70 17.49 9.53
C SER A 162 2.81 16.91 8.64
N GLY A 163 2.46 15.98 7.78
CA GLY A 163 3.40 15.26 6.93
C GLY A 163 4.02 14.02 7.59
N LEU A 164 3.75 13.74 8.86
CA LEU A 164 4.24 12.52 9.53
C LEU A 164 3.72 11.27 8.84
N ARG A 165 2.45 11.24 8.46
CA ARG A 165 1.80 10.10 7.79
C ARG A 165 2.44 9.77 6.43
N ARG A 166 3.23 10.69 5.84
CA ARG A 166 3.95 10.46 4.57
C ARG A 166 4.95 9.31 4.66
N ILE A 167 5.48 8.99 5.83
CA ILE A 167 6.40 7.85 5.98
C ILE A 167 5.77 6.52 5.57
N LEU A 168 4.44 6.39 5.70
CA LEU A 168 3.69 5.22 5.23
C LEU A 168 3.69 5.08 3.70
N ASN A 169 4.12 6.11 2.96
CA ASN A 169 4.31 6.05 1.50
C ASN A 169 5.68 5.50 1.09
N LEU A 170 6.45 4.92 2.00
CA LEU A 170 7.69 4.20 1.67
C LEU A 170 7.39 3.11 0.63
N GLY A 171 8.12 3.12 -0.49
CA GLY A 171 7.91 2.22 -1.62
C GLY A 171 6.72 2.56 -2.52
N HIS A 172 5.89 3.54 -2.16
CA HIS A 172 4.63 3.80 -2.88
C HIS A 172 4.77 4.69 -4.10
N THR A 173 5.73 5.62 -4.13
CA THR A 173 5.87 6.53 -5.29
C THR A 173 6.19 5.75 -6.56
N VAL A 174 7.18 4.88 -6.48
CA VAL A 174 7.56 4.00 -7.61
C VAL A 174 6.58 2.84 -7.71
N GLY A 175 6.16 2.26 -6.60
CA GLY A 175 5.22 1.13 -6.55
C GLY A 175 3.90 1.43 -7.26
N HIS A 176 3.26 2.56 -6.99
CA HIS A 176 2.02 2.96 -7.67
C HIS A 176 2.20 3.18 -9.17
N ALA A 177 3.35 3.72 -9.59
CA ALA A 177 3.65 3.87 -11.02
C ALA A 177 3.79 2.50 -11.71
N LEU A 178 4.47 1.53 -11.07
CA LEU A 178 4.58 0.15 -11.57
C LEU A 178 3.23 -0.55 -11.60
N GLU A 179 2.42 -0.43 -10.55
CA GLU A 179 1.07 -0.98 -10.49
C GLU A 179 0.18 -0.44 -11.61
N ALA A 180 0.16 0.88 -11.80
CA ALA A 180 -0.63 1.52 -12.84
C ALA A 180 -0.15 1.15 -14.25
N TYR A 181 1.16 1.14 -14.47
CA TYR A 181 1.76 0.75 -15.75
C TYR A 181 1.45 -0.71 -16.08
N SER A 182 1.59 -1.63 -15.11
CA SER A 182 1.34 -3.06 -15.32
C SER A 182 -0.10 -3.38 -15.75
N ARG A 183 -1.06 -2.61 -15.26
CA ARG A 183 -2.48 -2.74 -15.63
C ARG A 183 -2.80 -2.21 -17.02
N ALA A 184 -2.08 -1.18 -17.47
CA ALA A 184 -2.30 -0.54 -18.75
C ALA A 184 -1.50 -1.18 -19.90
N SER A 185 -0.37 -1.83 -19.59
CA SER A 185 0.57 -2.38 -20.56
C SER A 185 0.23 -3.83 -20.90
N ARG A 186 0.21 -4.15 -22.21
CA ARG A 186 0.07 -5.55 -22.68
C ARG A 186 1.38 -6.35 -22.57
N GLY A 187 2.50 -5.71 -22.34
CA GLY A 187 3.84 -6.31 -22.30
C GLY A 187 4.32 -6.68 -20.89
N MET A 188 3.54 -6.41 -19.87
CA MET A 188 3.87 -6.68 -18.47
C MET A 188 2.71 -7.39 -17.79
N ARG A 189 3.00 -8.40 -16.94
CA ARG A 189 1.94 -9.00 -16.10
C ARG A 189 1.38 -7.95 -15.14
N SER A 190 0.10 -8.05 -14.83
CA SER A 190 -0.51 -7.17 -13.84
C SER A 190 0.10 -7.45 -12.47
N LEU A 191 0.56 -6.42 -11.79
CA LEU A 191 1.05 -6.50 -10.42
C LEU A 191 -0.09 -6.29 -9.43
N THR A 192 -0.07 -7.04 -8.33
CA THR A 192 -0.88 -6.72 -7.16
C THR A 192 -0.30 -5.49 -6.46
N HIS A 193 -1.08 -4.89 -5.58
CA HIS A 193 -0.63 -3.69 -4.85
C HIS A 193 0.64 -3.97 -4.03
N GLY A 194 0.64 -5.03 -3.23
CA GLY A 194 1.79 -5.34 -2.37
C GLY A 194 3.05 -5.75 -3.13
N GLU A 195 2.93 -6.48 -4.25
CA GLU A 195 4.08 -6.72 -5.14
C GLU A 195 4.69 -5.41 -5.62
N ALA A 196 3.84 -4.49 -6.09
CA ALA A 196 4.28 -3.19 -6.57
C ALA A 196 4.94 -2.37 -5.45
N VAL A 197 4.42 -2.44 -4.23
CA VAL A 197 5.03 -1.80 -3.04
C VAL A 197 6.39 -2.40 -2.75
N VAL A 198 6.56 -3.73 -2.76
CA VAL A 198 7.86 -4.37 -2.52
C VAL A 198 8.87 -4.00 -3.61
N PHE A 199 8.47 -3.96 -4.87
CA PHE A 199 9.34 -3.48 -5.95
C PHE A 199 9.69 -1.99 -5.79
N GLY A 200 8.74 -1.19 -5.35
CA GLY A 200 8.98 0.20 -4.97
C GLY A 200 9.98 0.35 -3.82
N LEU A 201 9.87 -0.48 -2.77
CA LEU A 201 10.81 -0.53 -1.66
C LEU A 201 12.25 -0.84 -2.12
N LEU A 202 12.40 -1.78 -3.07
CA LEU A 202 13.69 -2.13 -3.65
C LEU A 202 14.28 -0.96 -4.44
N ILE A 203 13.49 -0.32 -5.31
CA ILE A 203 13.93 0.80 -6.14
C ILE A 203 14.23 2.03 -5.29
N GLU A 204 13.31 2.43 -4.42
CA GLU A 204 13.47 3.60 -3.56
C GLU A 204 14.61 3.41 -2.54
N GLY A 205 14.78 2.19 -2.02
CA GLY A 205 15.92 1.81 -1.18
C GLY A 205 17.25 1.89 -1.91
N TYR A 206 17.32 1.41 -3.16
CA TYR A 206 18.51 1.54 -3.99
C TYR A 206 18.85 3.01 -4.28
N ILE A 207 17.86 3.82 -4.68
CA ILE A 207 18.04 5.26 -4.91
C ILE A 207 18.52 5.96 -3.63
N THR A 208 17.95 5.61 -2.47
CA THR A 208 18.38 6.13 -1.17
C THR A 208 19.85 5.84 -0.93
N SER A 209 20.31 4.62 -1.23
CA SER A 209 21.70 4.22 -1.07
C SER A 209 22.68 4.93 -2.02
N LEU A 210 22.20 5.50 -3.13
CA LEU A 210 23.01 6.32 -4.04
C LEU A 210 23.11 7.78 -3.57
N LEU A 211 22.04 8.30 -2.96
CA LEU A 211 21.94 9.71 -2.57
C LEU A 211 22.39 9.97 -1.13
N VAL A 212 22.36 8.96 -0.27
CA VAL A 212 22.64 9.06 1.15
C VAL A 212 23.78 8.09 1.50
N PRO A 213 25.04 8.55 1.59
CA PRO A 213 26.20 7.68 1.81
C PRO A 213 26.15 6.85 3.10
N GLU A 214 25.48 7.36 4.14
CA GLU A 214 25.30 6.69 5.43
C GLU A 214 24.18 5.63 5.45
N ALA A 215 23.43 5.47 4.34
CA ALA A 215 22.38 4.46 4.26
C ALA A 215 22.95 3.03 4.31
N ASP A 216 22.40 2.21 5.20
CA ASP A 216 22.74 0.79 5.27
C ASP A 216 22.12 0.03 4.10
N ARG A 217 22.93 -0.76 3.41
CA ARG A 217 22.51 -1.60 2.28
C ARG A 217 22.20 -3.04 2.69
N SER A 218 22.37 -3.41 3.94
CA SER A 218 22.20 -4.79 4.39
C SER A 218 20.74 -5.23 4.25
N TYR A 219 19.80 -4.38 4.69
CA TYR A 219 18.38 -4.66 4.57
C TYR A 219 17.93 -4.77 3.11
N LEU A 220 18.53 -4.00 2.20
CA LEU A 220 18.17 -4.03 0.78
C LEU A 220 18.51 -5.39 0.14
N ARG A 221 19.67 -5.97 0.51
CA ARG A 221 20.04 -7.33 0.07
C ARG A 221 19.09 -8.39 0.62
N GLN A 222 18.72 -8.27 1.90
CA GLN A 222 17.77 -9.16 2.55
C GLN A 222 16.37 -9.05 1.90
N LEU A 223 15.91 -7.82 1.66
CA LEU A 223 14.63 -7.57 0.98
C LEU A 223 14.64 -8.12 -0.44
N LEU A 224 15.74 -7.98 -1.20
CA LEU A 224 15.89 -8.55 -2.54
C LEU A 224 15.80 -10.08 -2.51
N SER A 225 16.46 -10.73 -1.54
CA SER A 225 16.37 -12.18 -1.38
C SER A 225 14.93 -12.61 -1.09
N LEU A 226 14.29 -11.99 -0.11
CA LEU A 226 12.91 -12.28 0.25
C LEU A 226 11.94 -12.03 -0.92
N ALA A 227 12.12 -10.93 -1.65
CA ALA A 227 11.27 -10.62 -2.79
C ALA A 227 11.39 -11.68 -3.90
N ARG A 228 12.59 -12.21 -4.16
CA ARG A 228 12.81 -13.28 -5.15
C ARG A 228 12.21 -14.61 -4.75
N GLU A 229 12.04 -14.87 -3.47
CA GLU A 229 11.39 -16.08 -2.94
C GLU A 229 9.87 -16.00 -3.04
N LEU A 230 9.31 -14.79 -2.89
CA LEU A 230 7.87 -14.60 -2.74
C LEU A 230 7.15 -14.14 -4.01
N TYR A 231 7.83 -13.40 -4.90
CA TYR A 231 7.18 -12.74 -6.03
C TYR A 231 7.82 -13.12 -7.36
N ASP A 232 6.97 -13.25 -8.37
CA ASP A 232 7.41 -13.48 -9.73
C ASP A 232 8.14 -12.26 -10.32
N PRO A 233 9.10 -12.48 -11.25
CA PRO A 233 9.79 -11.40 -11.92
C PRO A 233 8.88 -10.38 -12.59
N CYS A 234 9.31 -9.13 -12.54
CA CYS A 234 8.63 -7.98 -13.13
C CYS A 234 9.41 -7.54 -14.39
N TYR A 235 8.93 -7.96 -15.56
CA TYR A 235 9.60 -7.66 -16.84
C TYR A 235 9.11 -6.35 -17.44
N TYR A 236 10.01 -5.42 -17.68
CA TYR A 236 9.81 -4.22 -18.49
C TYR A 236 11.12 -3.80 -19.16
N THR A 237 11.01 -2.99 -20.20
CA THR A 237 12.18 -2.49 -20.95
C THR A 237 12.34 -0.98 -20.74
N CYS A 238 13.46 -0.42 -21.17
CA CYS A 238 13.69 1.03 -21.11
C CYS A 238 12.59 1.85 -21.82
N SER A 239 11.85 1.24 -22.76
CA SER A 239 10.73 1.91 -23.42
C SER A 239 9.56 2.24 -22.47
N ALA A 240 9.50 1.60 -21.29
CA ALA A 240 8.51 1.91 -20.25
C ALA A 240 8.86 3.17 -19.44
N TYR A 241 10.12 3.61 -19.41
CA TYR A 241 10.59 4.67 -18.52
C TYR A 241 9.85 5.99 -18.70
N PRO A 242 9.58 6.50 -19.90
CA PRO A 242 8.85 7.76 -20.06
C PRO A 242 7.47 7.74 -19.39
N GLU A 243 6.77 6.60 -19.52
CA GLU A 243 5.44 6.45 -18.94
C GLU A 243 5.51 6.22 -17.42
N LEU A 244 6.46 5.43 -16.92
CA LEU A 244 6.67 5.26 -15.49
C LEU A 244 7.01 6.58 -14.80
N LEU A 245 7.91 7.38 -15.38
CA LEU A 245 8.25 8.71 -14.88
C LEU A 245 7.03 9.63 -14.89
N ARG A 246 6.23 9.59 -15.96
CA ARG A 246 4.97 10.36 -16.03
C ARG A 246 4.00 9.98 -14.91
N LEU A 247 3.86 8.69 -14.63
CA LEU A 247 3.01 8.18 -13.55
C LEU A 247 3.52 8.58 -12.16
N MET A 248 4.84 8.57 -11.94
CA MET A 248 5.45 9.04 -10.69
C MET A 248 5.22 10.54 -10.46
N HIS A 249 5.16 11.36 -11.53
CA HIS A 249 4.86 12.80 -11.42
C HIS A 249 3.38 13.11 -11.16
N GLY A 250 2.49 12.15 -11.31
CA GLY A 250 1.05 12.29 -10.99
C GLY A 250 0.22 13.19 -11.90
N ASP A 251 0.83 13.93 -12.87
CA ASP A 251 0.10 14.71 -13.86
C ASP A 251 0.97 15.11 -15.07
N LYS A 252 0.34 15.18 -16.27
CA LYS A 252 0.95 15.61 -17.54
C LYS A 252 1.54 17.02 -17.53
N LYS A 253 1.16 17.87 -16.56
CA LYS A 253 1.60 19.26 -16.41
C LYS A 253 2.88 19.44 -15.59
N ASN A 254 3.41 18.37 -14.97
CA ASN A 254 4.53 18.42 -14.03
C ASN A 254 5.87 17.96 -14.62
N VAL A 255 6.03 17.99 -15.94
CA VAL A 255 7.32 17.67 -16.61
C VAL A 255 8.41 18.61 -16.07
N GLY A 256 9.47 18.02 -15.48
CA GLY A 256 10.61 18.75 -14.93
C GLY A 256 10.52 19.09 -13.43
N ARG A 257 9.47 18.71 -12.72
CA ARG A 257 9.46 18.78 -11.24
C ARG A 257 10.20 17.61 -10.64
N LYS A 258 11.04 17.88 -9.66
CA LYS A 258 11.74 16.86 -8.87
C LYS A 258 10.74 16.05 -8.05
N ILE A 259 10.93 14.74 -8.00
CA ILE A 259 10.06 13.81 -7.27
C ILE A 259 10.51 13.73 -5.82
N LYS A 260 9.54 13.63 -4.90
CA LYS A 260 9.77 13.36 -3.48
C LYS A 260 9.61 11.87 -3.22
N LEU A 261 10.62 11.27 -2.61
CA LEU A 261 10.58 9.88 -2.14
C LEU A 261 10.71 9.80 -0.62
N VAL A 262 10.20 8.73 -0.06
CA VAL A 262 10.51 8.34 1.32
C VAL A 262 11.70 7.39 1.25
N GLY A 263 12.88 7.86 1.65
CA GLY A 263 14.09 7.05 1.68
C GLY A 263 14.22 6.30 2.99
N LEU A 264 14.49 4.99 2.95
CA LEU A 264 14.83 4.19 4.13
C LEU A 264 16.35 4.14 4.27
N LEU A 265 16.89 4.71 5.35
CA LEU A 265 18.32 4.69 5.63
C LEU A 265 18.75 3.34 6.23
N ARG A 266 17.96 2.85 7.15
CA ARG A 266 18.01 1.53 7.80
C ARG A 266 16.62 1.20 8.38
N PRO A 267 16.32 -0.03 8.73
CA PRO A 267 15.06 -0.33 9.39
C PRO A 267 14.80 0.60 10.59
N GLY A 268 13.66 1.28 10.60
CA GLY A 268 13.24 2.25 11.61
C GLY A 268 13.71 3.70 11.38
N GLU A 269 14.55 3.95 10.38
CA GLU A 269 15.04 5.32 10.11
C GLU A 269 14.74 5.74 8.67
N VAL A 270 13.86 6.72 8.52
CA VAL A 270 13.45 7.25 7.22
C VAL A 270 13.83 8.72 7.05
N ARG A 271 14.04 9.12 5.80
CA ARG A 271 14.30 10.50 5.39
C ARG A 271 13.49 10.85 4.16
N ILE A 272 12.89 12.03 4.15
CA ILE A 272 12.26 12.53 2.92
C ILE A 272 13.36 13.02 1.98
N LEU A 273 13.39 12.48 0.78
CA LEU A 273 14.27 12.89 -0.32
C LEU A 273 13.45 13.83 -1.21
N ASP A 274 13.65 15.15 -1.04
CA ASP A 274 12.78 16.17 -1.64
C ASP A 274 13.00 16.39 -3.14
N GLU A 275 14.14 15.99 -3.67
CA GLU A 275 14.58 16.36 -5.01
C GLU A 275 15.27 15.22 -5.74
N VAL A 276 14.55 14.14 -6.02
CA VAL A 276 15.11 13.03 -6.79
C VAL A 276 14.97 13.32 -8.29
N GLY A 277 16.12 13.37 -8.98
CA GLY A 277 16.19 13.58 -10.43
C GLY A 277 15.81 12.34 -11.23
N GLU A 278 15.35 12.54 -12.47
CA GLU A 278 14.95 11.45 -13.36
C GLU A 278 16.07 10.43 -13.62
N ASP A 279 17.33 10.88 -13.66
CA ASP A 279 18.47 9.96 -13.87
C ASP A 279 18.58 8.94 -12.73
N LYS A 280 18.36 9.37 -11.47
CA LYS A 280 18.36 8.45 -10.32
C LYS A 280 17.15 7.52 -10.31
N LEU A 281 16.01 8.00 -10.78
CA LEU A 281 14.83 7.15 -10.95
C LEU A 281 15.08 6.08 -12.02
N LYS A 282 15.72 6.43 -13.14
CA LYS A 282 16.11 5.47 -14.20
C LYS A 282 17.13 4.45 -13.68
N GLU A 283 18.16 4.89 -12.93
CA GLU A 283 19.12 3.98 -12.28
C GLU A 283 18.40 2.99 -11.33
N GLY A 284 17.40 3.45 -10.58
CA GLY A 284 16.60 2.58 -9.72
C GLY A 284 15.73 1.58 -10.52
N LEU A 285 15.15 2.02 -11.63
CA LEU A 285 14.41 1.13 -12.53
C LEU A 285 15.34 0.09 -13.19
N ASP A 286 16.54 0.50 -13.62
CA ASP A 286 17.56 -0.42 -14.13
C ASP A 286 17.97 -1.44 -13.07
N PHE A 287 18.17 -1.02 -11.82
CA PHE A 287 18.49 -1.93 -10.71
C PHE A 287 17.45 -3.06 -10.57
N LEU A 288 16.15 -2.73 -10.52
CA LEU A 288 15.12 -3.77 -10.42
C LEU A 288 15.11 -4.67 -11.66
N ARG A 289 15.17 -4.11 -12.87
CA ARG A 289 15.17 -4.86 -14.12
C ARG A 289 16.32 -5.84 -14.19
N GLU A 290 17.54 -5.44 -13.80
CA GLU A 290 18.75 -6.27 -13.90
C GLU A 290 18.84 -7.29 -12.76
N THR A 291 18.32 -6.97 -11.60
CA THR A 291 18.38 -7.87 -10.43
C THR A 291 17.20 -8.80 -10.30
N PHE A 292 16.04 -8.45 -10.85
CA PHE A 292 14.80 -9.21 -10.68
C PHE A 292 14.19 -9.70 -12.02
N GLY A 293 14.61 -9.15 -13.15
CA GLY A 293 14.05 -9.42 -14.47
C GLY A 293 14.77 -10.51 -15.27
N ASN A 294 15.83 -11.12 -14.76
CA ASN A 294 16.62 -12.17 -15.46
C ASN A 294 16.55 -13.49 -14.71
#